data_d2167ed860ccb2140dea798a3140e103
#
_entry.id   d2167ed860ccb2140dea798a3140e103
#
_cell.length_a   1.000
_cell.length_b   1.000
_cell.length_c   1.000
_cell.angle_alpha   90.00
_cell.angle_beta   90.00
_cell.angle_gamma   90.00
#
_symmetry.space_group_name_H-M   'P 1'
#
loop_
_entity.id
_entity.type
_entity.pdbx_description
1 polymer ?
#
loop_
_entity_poly.entity_id
_entity_poly.type
_entity_poly.pdbx_seq_one_letter_code
_entity_poly.pdbx_strand_id
1 'polypeptide(L)' 'MNLIVNGESHTFNDGFTLEQIIEKLMIKDKVMACAVNMEIVKKENWGTFVPKEDDKLELLQFVGGG' A
#
# COMPACT_ATOMS: atom_id res chain seq x y z
N MET A 1 -12.76 -4.70 -1.45
CA MET A 1 -11.77 -5.66 -0.96
C MET A 1 -11.22 -5.25 0.39
N ASN A 2 -11.00 -6.21 1.22
CA ASN A 2 -10.39 -5.97 2.53
C ASN A 2 -8.90 -6.26 2.43
N LEU A 3 -8.11 -5.34 2.94
CA LEU A 3 -6.66 -5.49 2.95
C LEU A 3 -6.16 -5.26 4.36
N ILE A 4 -5.04 -5.86 4.69
CA ILE A 4 -4.38 -5.64 5.97
C ILE A 4 -3.18 -4.75 5.70
N VAL A 5 -3.25 -3.51 6.16
CA VAL A 5 -2.20 -2.52 5.91
C VAL A 5 -1.49 -2.24 7.22
N ASN A 6 -0.21 -2.58 7.28
CA ASN A 6 0.59 -2.44 8.49
C ASN A 6 -0.12 -3.00 9.73
N GLY A 7 -0.73 -4.16 9.57
CA GLY A 7 -1.40 -4.84 10.66
C GLY A 7 -2.84 -4.41 10.93
N GLU A 8 -3.34 -3.44 10.18
CA GLU A 8 -4.71 -2.94 10.38
C GLU A 8 -5.58 -3.25 9.16
N SER A 9 -6.82 -3.63 9.42
CA SER A 9 -7.76 -3.95 8.35
C SER A 9 -8.35 -2.67 7.76
N HIS A 10 -8.32 -2.59 6.44
CA HIS A 10 -8.92 -1.48 5.71
C HIS A 10 -9.72 -2.02 4.54
N THR A 11 -10.78 -1.32 4.18
CA THR A 11 -11.60 -1.70 3.04
C THR A 11 -11.45 -0.70 1.91
N PHE A 12 -11.21 -1.19 0.73
CA PHE A 12 -11.07 -0.36 -0.47
C PHE A 12 -11.95 -0.92 -1.59
N ASN A 13 -12.22 -0.11 -2.58
CA ASN A 13 -12.93 -0.58 -3.76
C ASN A 13 -12.09 -1.58 -4.52
N ASP A 14 -12.74 -2.58 -5.09
CA ASP A 14 -12.05 -3.55 -5.92
C ASP A 14 -11.42 -2.84 -7.11
N GLY A 15 -10.26 -3.30 -7.49
CA GLY A 15 -9.55 -2.72 -8.63
C GLY A 15 -8.65 -1.55 -8.29
N PHE A 16 -8.63 -1.10 -7.05
CA PHE A 16 -7.68 -0.07 -6.65
C PHE A 16 -6.24 -0.57 -6.82
N THR A 17 -5.41 0.28 -7.39
CA THR A 17 -3.97 0.01 -7.45
C THR A 17 -3.32 0.37 -6.13
N LEU A 18 -2.08 -0.10 -5.93
CA LEU A 18 -1.31 0.29 -4.75
C LEU A 18 -1.19 1.80 -4.64
N GLU A 19 -0.96 2.48 -5.77
CA GLU A 19 -0.85 3.93 -5.76
C GLU A 19 -2.14 4.58 -5.26
N GLN A 20 -3.28 4.11 -5.71
CA GLN A 20 -4.57 4.64 -5.27
C GLN A 20 -4.81 4.38 -3.79
N ILE A 21 -4.42 3.20 -3.31
CA ILE A 21 -4.56 2.87 -1.90
C ILE A 21 -3.71 3.80 -1.05
N ILE A 22 -2.47 4.00 -1.46
CA ILE A 22 -1.55 4.87 -0.73
C ILE A 22 -2.04 6.31 -0.73
N GLU A 23 -2.58 6.77 -1.86
CA GLU A 23 -3.18 8.10 -1.93
C GLU A 23 -4.39 8.22 -1.01
N LYS A 24 -5.22 7.19 -0.96
CA LYS A 24 -6.41 7.20 -0.11
C LYS A 24 -6.03 7.29 1.37
N LEU A 25 -4.90 6.70 1.73
CA LEU A 25 -4.40 6.78 3.10
C LEU A 25 -3.71 8.11 3.39
N MET A 26 -3.57 8.95 2.39
CA MET A 26 -2.97 10.29 2.51
C MET A 26 -1.51 10.27 2.95
N ILE A 27 -0.78 9.24 2.53
CA ILE A 27 0.63 9.07 2.92
C ILE A 27 1.56 8.92 1.72
N LYS A 28 1.09 9.27 0.53
CA LYS A 28 1.84 9.03 -0.70
C LYS A 28 3.25 9.59 -0.66
N ASP A 29 3.41 10.79 -0.14
CA ASP A 29 4.73 11.44 -0.11
C ASP A 29 5.64 10.88 0.96
N LYS A 30 5.14 10.04 1.83
CA LYS A 30 5.91 9.49 2.94
C LYS A 30 6.28 8.03 2.75
N VAL A 31 5.69 7.35 1.78
CA VAL A 31 5.94 5.93 1.58
C VAL A 31 7.20 5.74 0.76
N MET A 32 8.16 5.03 1.32
CA MET A 32 9.43 4.76 0.68
C MET A 32 9.44 3.40 -0.01
N ALA A 33 8.70 2.45 0.53
CA ALA A 33 8.65 1.10 -0.02
C ALA A 33 7.34 0.45 0.35
N CYS A 34 6.93 -0.51 -0.45
CA CYS A 34 5.73 -1.27 -0.22
C CYS A 34 6.00 -2.75 -0.49
N ALA A 35 5.55 -3.60 0.43
CA ALA A 35 5.57 -5.04 0.22
C ALA A 35 4.15 -5.56 0.26
N VAL A 36 3.87 -6.52 -0.62
CA VAL A 36 2.58 -7.21 -0.64
C VAL A 36 2.87 -8.68 -0.38
N ASN A 37 2.34 -9.19 0.72
CA ASN A 37 2.59 -10.57 1.16
C ASN A 37 4.10 -10.86 1.20
N MET A 38 4.85 -9.90 1.75
CA MET A 38 6.30 -9.98 1.95
C MET A 38 7.14 -9.88 0.68
N GLU A 39 6.53 -9.50 -0.44
CA GLU A 39 7.28 -9.26 -1.66
C GLU A 39 7.26 -7.78 -1.99
N ILE A 40 8.44 -7.22 -2.20
CA ILE A 40 8.58 -5.80 -2.50
C ILE A 40 7.98 -5.50 -3.87
N VAL A 41 7.16 -4.46 -3.92
CA VAL A 41 6.64 -3.93 -5.18
C VAL A 41 7.29 -2.58 -5.41
N LYS A 42 8.05 -2.47 -6.47
CA LYS A 42 8.77 -1.24 -6.78
C LYS A 42 7.80 -0.08 -7.01
N LYS A 43 8.21 1.09 -6.61
CA LYS A 43 7.38 2.29 -6.73
C LYS A 43 6.87 2.51 -8.15
N GLU A 44 7.69 2.23 -9.13
CA GLU A 44 7.30 2.39 -10.54
C GLU A 44 6.16 1.47 -10.95
N ASN A 45 5.90 0.43 -10.16
CA ASN A 45 4.82 -0.52 -10.45
C ASN A 45 3.57 -0.31 -9.59
N TRP A 46 3.59 0.66 -8.70
CA TRP A 46 2.43 0.90 -7.82
C TRP A 46 1.18 1.27 -8.61
N GLY A 47 1.33 1.94 -9.73
CA GLY A 47 0.20 2.39 -10.54
C GLY A 47 -0.48 1.29 -11.33
N THR A 48 0.12 0.10 -11.38
CA THR A 48 -0.44 -1.02 -12.14
C THR A 48 -0.67 -2.26 -11.28
N PHE A 49 -0.19 -2.27 -10.05
CA PHE A 49 -0.36 -3.41 -9.17
C PHE A 49 -1.69 -3.30 -8.44
N VAL A 50 -2.56 -4.30 -8.62
CA VAL A 50 -3.87 -4.37 -7.96
C VAL A 50 -3.84 -5.50 -6.93
N PRO A 51 -3.91 -5.19 -5.64
CA PRO A 51 -3.96 -6.22 -4.61
C PRO A 51 -5.26 -7.01 -4.67
N LYS A 52 -5.27 -8.11 -3.97
CA LYS A 52 -6.43 -8.99 -3.87
C LYS A 52 -6.95 -9.02 -2.45
N GLU A 53 -8.16 -9.53 -2.30
CA GLU A 53 -8.79 -9.70 -0.99
C GLU A 53 -7.82 -10.38 0.00
N ASP A 54 -7.74 -9.81 1.18
CA ASP A 54 -6.92 -10.32 2.29
C ASP A 54 -5.40 -10.20 2.10
N ASP A 55 -4.94 -9.54 1.06
CA ASP A 55 -3.51 -9.30 0.91
C ASP A 55 -2.98 -8.46 2.07
N LYS A 56 -1.76 -8.74 2.46
CA LYS A 56 -1.08 -8.00 3.52
C LYS A 56 -0.10 -7.01 2.91
N LEU A 57 -0.38 -5.75 3.13
CA LEU A 57 0.45 -4.67 2.65
C LEU A 57 1.29 -4.12 3.80
N GLU A 58 2.57 -3.98 3.56
CA GLU A 58 3.46 -3.35 4.51
C GLU A 58 4.06 -2.13 3.84
N LEU A 59 3.77 -0.98 4.41
CA LEU A 59 4.24 0.30 3.88
C LEU A 59 5.32 0.84 4.79
N LEU A 60 6.50 1.05 4.21
CA LEU A 60 7.60 1.65 4.93
C LEU A 60 7.53 3.15 4.72
N GLN A 61 7.17 3.87 5.75
CA GLN A 61 7.04 5.31 5.69
C GLN A 61 8.28 6.01 6.19
N PHE A 62 8.53 7.16 5.62
CA PHE A 62 9.55 8.03 6.13
C PHE A 62 9.02 8.74 7.38
N VAL A 63 9.58 8.41 8.50
CA VAL A 63 9.20 9.05 9.75
C VAL A 63 10.29 10.04 10.07
N GLY A 64 10.49 10.92 9.22
CA GLY A 64 11.60 11.70 9.41
C GLY A 64 11.34 12.93 10.12
N GLY A 65 11.67 12.89 11.11
CA GLY A 65 11.62 14.06 11.75
C GLY A 65 12.57 15.04 11.24
N GLY A 66 12.63 15.34 10.63
CA GLY A 66 13.55 16.22 10.44
C GLY A 66 14.01 16.91 9.72
#